data_85fc19a5c0821bb7ce79ad23bf4c836d
#
_entry.id   85fc19a5c0821bb7ce79ad23bf4c836d
#
_cell.length_a   1.000
_cell.length_b   1.000
_cell.length_c   1.000
_cell.angle_alpha   90.00
_cell.angle_beta   90.00
_cell.angle_gamma   90.00
#
_symmetry.space_group_name_H-M   'P 1'
#
loop_
_entity.id
_entity.type
_entity.pdbx_description
1 polymer ?
#
loop_
_entity_poly.entity_id
_entity_poly.type
_entity_poly.pdbx_seq_one_letter_code
_entity_poly.pdbx_strand_id
1 'polypeptide(L)'
;LLGSSELMGADPNDYLPALINAAERLNRGAMAVQGPPGTGKTYLASRLIKHLVEKGKRVAVGTNSHAAVENVLNDCISAGIPKEQVFKVRDKDDKSDKDWTAFSSADTLVTGLKRNPGPLVMGGTSFALCNKKVREYKFDYLIIDEAAQYSLVDLIAASGIAQNIILFGDPQQLSQVVQAVHPGGVANSALGHFIGENSILPSELGYFVELTRRMHPELTKAVSWLAYEGRLG
;
A
#
# COMPACT_ATOMS: atom_id res chain seq x y z
N LEU A 1 3.43 1.49 15.52
CA LEU A 1 2.46 0.50 15.98
C LEU A 1 1.23 1.26 16.43
N LEU A 2 0.03 0.74 16.11
CA LEU A 2 -1.20 1.19 16.76
C LEU A 2 -0.97 1.08 18.25
N GLY A 3 -1.07 2.18 18.99
CA GLY A 3 -1.00 2.12 20.47
C GLY A 3 -2.00 1.09 20.97
N SER A 4 -1.83 0.56 22.16
CA SER A 4 -2.47 -0.59 22.83
C SER A 4 -4.01 -0.71 22.80
N SER A 5 -4.69 -0.05 21.89
CA SER A 5 -6.13 -0.19 21.65
C SER A 5 -6.37 -1.29 20.64
N GLU A 6 -7.10 -2.32 21.03
CA GLU A 6 -7.52 -3.41 20.14
C GLU A 6 -8.10 -2.87 18.83
N LEU A 7 -7.71 -3.50 17.71
CA LEU A 7 -8.30 -3.23 16.42
C LEU A 7 -9.77 -3.66 16.43
N MET A 8 -10.63 -2.90 15.78
CA MET A 8 -12.03 -3.27 15.61
C MET A 8 -12.12 -4.60 14.83
N GLY A 9 -12.93 -5.55 15.32
CA GLY A 9 -13.19 -6.78 14.57
C GLY A 9 -13.74 -6.46 13.17
N ALA A 10 -13.26 -7.19 12.18
CA ALA A 10 -13.70 -7.03 10.79
C ALA A 10 -14.74 -8.09 10.43
N ASP A 11 -15.73 -7.73 9.59
CA ASP A 11 -16.56 -8.69 8.88
C ASP A 11 -15.73 -9.34 7.77
N PRO A 12 -15.61 -10.69 7.72
CA PRO A 12 -14.86 -11.36 6.66
C PRO A 12 -15.35 -11.03 5.24
N ASN A 13 -16.61 -10.62 5.09
CA ASN A 13 -17.18 -10.22 3.81
C ASN A 13 -16.90 -8.75 3.45
N ASP A 14 -16.62 -7.90 4.43
CA ASP A 14 -16.36 -6.47 4.24
C ASP A 14 -15.37 -5.91 5.27
N TYR A 15 -14.10 -5.93 4.94
CA TYR A 15 -13.02 -5.37 5.76
C TYR A 15 -12.95 -3.84 5.74
N LEU A 16 -13.61 -3.17 4.78
CA LEU A 16 -13.40 -1.74 4.56
C LEU A 16 -13.76 -0.87 5.77
N PRO A 17 -14.88 -1.07 6.49
CA PRO A 17 -15.20 -0.27 7.68
C PRO A 17 -14.15 -0.41 8.78
N ALA A 18 -13.64 -1.63 9.01
CA ALA A 18 -12.61 -1.88 10.00
C ALA A 18 -11.27 -1.22 9.62
N LEU A 19 -10.88 -1.30 8.35
CA LEU A 19 -9.68 -0.64 7.82
C LEU A 19 -9.77 0.88 7.93
N ILE A 20 -10.92 1.46 7.62
CA ILE A 20 -11.16 2.91 7.77
C ILE A 20 -11.01 3.32 9.24
N ASN A 21 -11.68 2.62 10.15
CA ASN A 21 -11.57 2.92 11.58
C ASN A 21 -10.14 2.85 12.08
N ALA A 22 -9.40 1.79 11.70
CA ALA A 22 -8.00 1.63 12.08
C ALA A 22 -7.12 2.74 11.48
N ALA A 23 -7.31 3.08 10.20
CA ALA A 23 -6.54 4.13 9.54
C ALA A 23 -6.77 5.50 10.19
N GLU A 24 -8.01 5.88 10.49
CA GLU A 24 -8.35 7.16 11.14
C GLU A 24 -7.74 7.28 12.56
N ARG A 25 -7.52 6.16 13.23
CA ARG A 25 -6.90 6.11 14.57
C ARG A 25 -5.38 6.13 14.54
N LEU A 26 -4.75 5.92 13.37
CA LEU A 26 -3.30 6.02 13.26
C LEU A 26 -2.82 7.43 13.63
N ASN A 27 -1.82 7.48 14.49
CA ASN A 27 -1.14 8.71 14.88
C ASN A 27 0.37 8.47 14.91
N ARG A 28 1.05 8.81 13.83
CA ARG A 28 2.46 8.49 13.58
C ARG A 28 2.75 7.00 13.75
N GLY A 29 1.86 6.21 13.19
CA GLY A 29 1.85 4.76 13.34
C GLY A 29 1.90 4.03 12.02
N ALA A 30 1.93 2.71 12.13
CA ALA A 30 1.87 1.82 10.98
C ALA A 30 0.93 0.64 11.25
N MET A 31 0.26 0.17 10.21
CA MET A 31 -0.50 -1.08 10.21
C MET A 31 -0.27 -1.84 8.91
N ALA A 32 -0.57 -3.14 8.93
CA ALA A 32 -0.48 -4.00 7.77
C ALA A 32 -1.81 -4.67 7.43
N VAL A 33 -1.99 -5.02 6.18
CA VAL A 33 -3.11 -5.79 5.65
C VAL A 33 -2.53 -6.93 4.83
N GLN A 34 -2.54 -8.11 5.41
CA GLN A 34 -2.17 -9.32 4.70
C GLN A 34 -3.41 -9.84 3.95
N GLY A 35 -3.27 -10.03 2.65
CA GLY A 35 -4.32 -10.63 1.83
C GLY A 35 -3.73 -11.64 0.85
N PRO A 36 -4.09 -12.91 0.97
CA PRO A 36 -3.75 -13.92 -0.03
C PRO A 36 -4.19 -13.56 -1.45
N PRO A 37 -3.77 -14.31 -2.48
CA PRO A 37 -4.19 -14.04 -3.85
C PRO A 37 -5.70 -14.04 -4.01
N GLY A 38 -6.24 -13.02 -4.68
CA GLY A 38 -7.67 -12.92 -4.96
C GLY A 38 -8.56 -12.40 -3.84
N THR A 39 -8.01 -11.97 -2.70
CA THR A 39 -8.77 -11.42 -1.58
C THR A 39 -9.17 -9.94 -1.76
N GLY A 40 -8.72 -9.29 -2.85
CA GLY A 40 -9.10 -7.91 -3.15
C GLY A 40 -8.28 -6.84 -2.44
N LYS A 41 -7.00 -7.09 -2.14
CA LYS A 41 -6.09 -6.10 -1.52
C LYS A 41 -6.13 -4.73 -2.20
N THR A 42 -5.88 -4.67 -3.50
CA THR A 42 -5.84 -3.41 -4.26
C THR A 42 -7.21 -2.72 -4.29
N TYR A 43 -8.29 -3.53 -4.33
CA TYR A 43 -9.65 -3.01 -4.17
C TYR A 43 -9.84 -2.33 -2.81
N LEU A 44 -9.44 -2.97 -1.71
CA LEU A 44 -9.52 -2.40 -0.36
C LEU A 44 -8.63 -1.16 -0.25
N ALA A 45 -7.40 -1.21 -0.78
CA ALA A 45 -6.47 -0.09 -0.77
C ALA A 45 -7.07 1.14 -1.49
N SER A 46 -7.61 0.98 -2.69
CA SER A 46 -8.17 2.09 -3.46
C SER A 46 -9.40 2.73 -2.79
N ARG A 47 -10.25 1.94 -2.12
CA ARG A 47 -11.41 2.46 -1.37
C ARG A 47 -11.00 3.16 -0.08
N LEU A 48 -10.01 2.62 0.63
CA LEU A 48 -9.42 3.29 1.78
C LEU A 48 -8.79 4.63 1.37
N ILE A 49 -8.01 4.65 0.28
CA ILE A 49 -7.42 5.89 -0.27
C ILE A 49 -8.51 6.90 -0.60
N LYS A 50 -9.58 6.48 -1.29
CA LYS A 50 -10.72 7.34 -1.58
C LYS A 50 -11.30 7.97 -0.31
N HIS A 51 -11.59 7.16 0.70
CA HIS A 51 -12.10 7.65 1.99
C HIS A 51 -11.17 8.69 2.61
N LEU A 52 -9.86 8.42 2.65
CA LEU A 52 -8.88 9.34 3.21
C LEU A 52 -8.83 10.67 2.44
N VAL A 53 -8.89 10.63 1.11
CA VAL A 53 -8.94 11.83 0.25
C VAL A 53 -10.21 12.62 0.49
N GLU A 54 -11.38 11.98 0.62
CA GLU A 54 -12.65 12.61 0.96
C GLU A 54 -12.62 13.26 2.36
N LYS A 55 -11.82 12.73 3.27
CA LYS A 55 -11.53 13.33 4.60
C LYS A 55 -10.47 14.44 4.55
N GLY A 56 -10.10 14.90 3.37
CA GLY A 56 -9.14 15.99 3.20
C GLY A 56 -7.67 15.59 3.34
N LYS A 57 -7.35 14.28 3.31
CA LYS A 57 -5.98 13.79 3.51
C LYS A 57 -5.19 13.75 2.19
N ARG A 58 -3.88 13.89 2.31
CA ARG A 58 -2.92 13.69 1.23
C ARG A 58 -2.29 12.33 1.37
N VAL A 59 -2.41 11.51 0.33
CA VAL A 59 -1.98 10.11 0.34
C VAL A 59 -0.87 9.90 -0.69
N ALA A 60 0.26 9.36 -0.25
CA ALA A 60 1.29 8.82 -1.14
C ALA A 60 1.07 7.32 -1.31
N VAL A 61 1.21 6.82 -2.54
CA VAL A 61 1.12 5.39 -2.88
C VAL A 61 2.45 4.93 -3.43
N GLY A 62 2.98 3.86 -2.87
CA GLY A 62 4.22 3.21 -3.30
C GLY A 62 4.01 1.78 -3.75
N THR A 63 4.74 1.37 -4.78
CA THR A 63 4.88 -0.02 -5.22
C THR A 63 6.28 -0.25 -5.80
N ASN A 64 6.60 -1.50 -6.14
CA ASN A 64 7.91 -1.89 -6.70
C ASN A 64 8.07 -1.57 -8.20
N SER A 65 7.00 -1.22 -8.92
CA SER A 65 7.07 -0.95 -10.37
C SER A 65 6.13 0.16 -10.82
N HIS A 66 6.45 0.81 -11.94
CA HIS A 66 5.59 1.83 -12.54
C HIS A 66 4.20 1.28 -12.91
N ALA A 67 4.14 0.07 -13.47
CA ALA A 67 2.88 -0.57 -13.85
C ALA A 67 1.99 -0.83 -12.62
N ALA A 68 2.57 -1.31 -11.52
CA ALA A 68 1.82 -1.54 -10.28
C ALA A 68 1.29 -0.22 -9.68
N VAL A 69 2.10 0.86 -9.70
CA VAL A 69 1.61 2.20 -9.30
C VAL A 69 0.41 2.62 -10.13
N GLU A 70 0.49 2.47 -11.47
CA GLU A 70 -0.58 2.87 -12.38
C GLU A 70 -1.87 2.08 -12.15
N ASN A 71 -1.77 0.78 -11.87
CA ASN A 71 -2.93 -0.03 -11.52
C ASN A 71 -3.65 0.52 -10.28
N VAL A 72 -2.91 0.82 -9.20
CA VAL A 72 -3.52 1.40 -7.98
C VAL A 72 -4.15 2.77 -8.28
N LEU A 73 -3.49 3.63 -9.06
CA LEU A 73 -4.04 4.95 -9.42
C LEU A 73 -5.31 4.84 -10.26
N ASN A 74 -5.35 3.93 -11.22
CA ASN A 74 -6.53 3.66 -12.04
C ASN A 74 -7.69 3.11 -11.18
N ASP A 75 -7.39 2.24 -10.21
CA ASP A 75 -8.38 1.75 -9.25
C ASP A 75 -8.90 2.87 -8.33
N CYS A 76 -8.05 3.84 -7.96
CA CYS A 76 -8.46 5.03 -7.22
C CYS A 76 -9.44 5.89 -8.04
N ILE A 77 -9.16 6.13 -9.31
CA ILE A 77 -10.06 6.85 -10.23
C ILE A 77 -11.37 6.08 -10.39
N SER A 78 -11.29 4.78 -10.62
CA SER A 78 -12.46 3.90 -10.74
C SER A 78 -13.30 3.87 -9.45
N ALA A 79 -12.68 4.08 -8.30
CA ALA A 79 -13.36 4.24 -7.01
C ALA A 79 -14.07 5.60 -6.88
N GLY A 80 -13.78 6.56 -7.75
CA GLY A 80 -14.43 7.88 -7.79
C GLY A 80 -13.56 9.04 -7.32
N ILE A 81 -12.23 8.90 -7.21
CA ILE A 81 -11.34 10.03 -6.97
C ILE A 81 -11.21 10.82 -8.29
N PRO A 82 -11.44 12.14 -8.29
CA PRO A 82 -11.25 12.96 -9.48
C PRO A 82 -9.82 12.85 -10.02
N LYS A 83 -9.68 12.68 -11.32
CA LYS A 83 -8.37 12.51 -11.97
C LYS A 83 -7.42 13.69 -11.75
N GLU A 84 -7.96 14.88 -11.53
CA GLU A 84 -7.23 16.11 -11.20
C GLU A 84 -6.59 16.06 -9.80
N GLN A 85 -7.01 15.12 -8.96
CA GLN A 85 -6.43 14.86 -7.63
C GLN A 85 -5.47 13.67 -7.62
N VAL A 86 -5.20 13.04 -8.77
CA VAL A 86 -4.32 11.88 -8.88
C VAL A 86 -3.08 12.26 -9.68
N PHE A 87 -1.90 12.13 -9.06
CA PHE A 87 -0.62 12.62 -9.58
C PHE A 87 0.43 11.51 -9.66
N LYS A 88 1.24 11.53 -10.71
CA LYS A 88 2.41 10.65 -10.85
C LYS A 88 3.45 11.27 -11.80
N VAL A 89 4.73 10.98 -11.54
CA VAL A 89 5.78 11.18 -12.55
C VAL A 89 5.63 10.09 -13.61
N ARG A 90 5.50 10.49 -14.87
CA ARG A 90 5.43 9.59 -16.02
C ARG A 90 6.74 8.82 -16.17
N ASP A 91 6.66 7.58 -16.62
CA ASP A 91 7.83 6.85 -17.09
C ASP A 91 8.38 7.53 -18.35
N LYS A 92 9.72 7.55 -18.51
CA LYS A 92 10.38 8.29 -19.60
C LYS A 92 9.93 7.87 -20.99
N ASP A 93 9.67 6.57 -21.14
CA ASP A 93 9.31 5.98 -22.43
C ASP A 93 7.80 5.91 -22.68
N ASP A 94 6.98 6.23 -21.67
CA ASP A 94 5.54 6.17 -21.79
C ASP A 94 4.96 7.50 -22.27
N LYS A 95 4.45 7.49 -23.52
CA LYS A 95 3.79 8.62 -24.18
C LYS A 95 2.27 8.48 -24.23
N SER A 96 1.69 7.42 -23.61
CA SER A 96 0.25 7.19 -23.65
C SER A 96 -0.51 8.23 -22.83
N ASP A 97 -1.74 8.52 -23.25
CA ASP A 97 -2.65 9.33 -22.45
C ASP A 97 -3.02 8.57 -21.16
N LYS A 98 -3.05 9.31 -20.07
CA LYS A 98 -3.37 8.78 -18.74
C LYS A 98 -4.61 9.46 -18.18
N ASP A 99 -5.39 8.71 -17.44
CA ASP A 99 -6.55 9.24 -16.72
C ASP A 99 -6.18 10.06 -15.47
N TRP A 100 -4.90 10.12 -15.12
CA TRP A 100 -4.35 10.90 -14.01
C TRP A 100 -3.40 12.00 -14.50
N THR A 101 -3.11 12.99 -13.64
CA THR A 101 -2.22 14.10 -13.97
C THR A 101 -0.76 13.64 -14.02
N ALA A 102 -0.19 13.63 -15.23
CA ALA A 102 1.16 13.15 -15.51
C ALA A 102 2.19 14.29 -15.49
N PHE A 103 3.31 14.08 -14.81
CA PHE A 103 4.43 15.01 -14.75
C PHE A 103 5.67 14.43 -15.41
N SER A 104 6.46 15.26 -16.08
CA SER A 104 7.67 14.82 -16.78
C SER A 104 8.86 14.57 -15.86
N SER A 105 8.83 15.11 -14.65
CA SER A 105 9.92 15.00 -13.66
C SER A 105 9.42 15.18 -12.24
N ALA A 106 10.27 14.83 -11.25
CA ALA A 106 10.00 15.10 -9.85
C ALA A 106 9.84 16.61 -9.55
N ASP A 107 10.54 17.47 -10.27
CA ASP A 107 10.46 18.93 -10.08
C ASP A 107 9.12 19.49 -10.52
N THR A 108 8.63 19.06 -11.68
CA THR A 108 7.32 19.44 -12.16
C THR A 108 6.21 18.87 -11.30
N LEU A 109 6.35 17.62 -10.81
CA LEU A 109 5.44 17.02 -9.83
C LEU A 109 5.35 17.88 -8.55
N VAL A 110 6.47 18.21 -7.92
CA VAL A 110 6.47 19.01 -6.68
C VAL A 110 5.86 20.39 -6.90
N THR A 111 6.11 20.99 -8.06
CA THR A 111 5.45 22.26 -8.43
C THR A 111 3.94 22.08 -8.54
N GLY A 112 3.47 20.99 -9.15
CA GLY A 112 2.06 20.64 -9.23
C GLY A 112 1.44 20.41 -7.85
N LEU A 113 2.12 19.65 -6.98
CA LEU A 113 1.68 19.39 -5.60
C LEU A 113 1.53 20.69 -4.80
N LYS A 114 2.48 21.62 -4.92
CA LYS A 114 2.43 22.94 -4.23
C LYS A 114 1.29 23.81 -4.72
N ARG A 115 0.90 23.69 -5.98
CA ARG A 115 -0.26 24.42 -6.55
C ARG A 115 -1.60 23.82 -6.13
N ASN A 116 -1.59 22.58 -5.64
CA ASN A 116 -2.78 21.86 -5.17
C ASN A 116 -2.62 21.53 -3.68
N PRO A 117 -2.91 22.47 -2.78
CA PRO A 117 -2.74 22.27 -1.34
C PRO A 117 -3.80 21.36 -0.72
N GLY A 118 -4.85 21.03 -1.48
CA GLY A 118 -5.96 20.18 -1.04
C GLY A 118 -5.63 18.68 -0.98
N PRO A 119 -6.65 17.84 -0.76
CA PRO A 119 -6.51 16.39 -0.73
C PRO A 119 -6.12 15.86 -2.11
N LEU A 120 -5.26 14.88 -2.12
CA LEU A 120 -4.77 14.28 -3.36
C LEU A 120 -4.15 12.90 -3.14
N VAL A 121 -3.96 12.17 -4.23
CA VAL A 121 -3.16 10.94 -4.29
C VAL A 121 -1.93 11.18 -5.15
N MET A 122 -0.77 10.77 -4.66
CA MET A 122 0.47 10.77 -5.46
C MET A 122 1.02 9.35 -5.52
N GLY A 123 1.12 8.80 -6.72
CA GLY A 123 1.76 7.51 -6.96
C GLY A 123 3.23 7.63 -7.32
N GLY A 124 4.06 6.71 -6.81
CA GLY A 124 5.47 6.66 -7.12
C GLY A 124 6.14 5.33 -6.80
N THR A 125 7.19 4.99 -7.53
CA THR A 125 8.12 3.92 -7.11
C THR A 125 8.96 4.38 -5.94
N SER A 126 9.68 3.47 -5.26
CA SER A 126 10.62 3.80 -4.17
C SER A 126 11.50 4.99 -4.52
N PHE A 127 12.03 4.99 -5.74
CA PHE A 127 12.94 6.05 -6.21
C PHE A 127 12.27 7.45 -6.24
N ALA A 128 11.00 7.50 -6.68
CA ALA A 128 10.23 8.75 -6.69
C ALA A 128 9.91 9.23 -5.28
N LEU A 129 9.52 8.31 -4.38
CA LEU A 129 9.18 8.62 -3.00
C LEU A 129 10.39 9.07 -2.18
N CYS A 130 11.58 8.52 -2.46
CA CYS A 130 12.84 8.91 -1.80
C CYS A 130 13.44 10.21 -2.33
N ASN A 131 12.88 10.79 -3.39
CA ASN A 131 13.40 12.04 -3.97
C ASN A 131 13.34 13.17 -2.93
N LYS A 132 14.47 13.89 -2.73
CA LYS A 132 14.61 14.93 -1.71
C LYS A 132 13.49 15.99 -1.79
N LYS A 133 13.13 16.43 -2.97
CA LYS A 133 12.08 17.45 -3.18
C LYS A 133 10.69 16.93 -2.85
N VAL A 134 10.38 15.66 -3.17
CA VAL A 134 9.13 15.00 -2.82
C VAL A 134 9.02 14.83 -1.30
N ARG A 135 10.12 14.51 -0.64
CA ARG A 135 10.18 14.36 0.83
C ARG A 135 9.88 15.66 1.60
N GLU A 136 10.10 16.81 0.99
CA GLU A 136 9.75 18.11 1.59
C GLU A 136 8.22 18.36 1.58
N TYR A 137 7.48 17.70 0.66
CA TYR A 137 6.04 17.76 0.60
C TYR A 137 5.44 16.65 1.47
N LYS A 138 4.98 17.01 2.67
CA LYS A 138 4.50 16.04 3.66
C LYS A 138 3.11 15.50 3.31
N PHE A 139 2.97 14.17 3.41
CA PHE A 139 1.72 13.45 3.26
C PHE A 139 1.18 13.02 4.63
N ASP A 140 -0.13 12.77 4.71
CA ASP A 140 -0.75 12.21 5.92
C ASP A 140 -0.54 10.69 5.99
N TYR A 141 -0.59 10.02 4.82
CA TYR A 141 -0.44 8.58 4.70
C TYR A 141 0.53 8.20 3.58
N LEU A 142 1.31 7.17 3.83
CA LEU A 142 2.03 6.38 2.82
C LEU A 142 1.39 4.99 2.79
N ILE A 143 0.83 4.62 1.64
CA ILE A 143 0.27 3.29 1.41
C ILE A 143 1.17 2.56 0.44
N ILE A 144 1.68 1.40 0.86
CA ILE A 144 2.49 0.51 0.03
C ILE A 144 1.62 -0.67 -0.39
N ASP A 145 1.36 -0.81 -1.69
CA ASP A 145 0.78 -2.01 -2.25
C ASP A 145 1.90 -2.97 -2.70
N GLU A 146 1.62 -4.26 -2.69
CA GLU A 146 2.60 -5.33 -2.89
C GLU A 146 3.80 -5.24 -1.92
N ALA A 147 3.54 -4.95 -0.65
CA ALA A 147 4.55 -4.70 0.38
C ALA A 147 5.45 -5.93 0.68
N ALA A 148 5.06 -7.12 0.25
CA ALA A 148 5.90 -8.32 0.27
C ALA A 148 7.03 -8.27 -0.75
N GLN A 149 6.87 -7.48 -1.82
CA GLN A 149 7.88 -7.24 -2.85
C GLN A 149 8.57 -5.87 -2.69
N TYR A 150 8.28 -5.14 -1.63
CA TYR A 150 8.86 -3.84 -1.31
C TYR A 150 9.92 -4.02 -0.23
N SER A 151 11.17 -3.62 -0.47
CA SER A 151 12.23 -3.85 0.49
C SER A 151 12.02 -3.05 1.78
N LEU A 152 12.48 -3.60 2.91
CA LEU A 152 12.47 -2.88 4.19
C LEU A 152 13.29 -1.57 4.10
N VAL A 153 14.39 -1.59 3.36
CA VAL A 153 15.25 -0.41 3.17
C VAL A 153 14.51 0.68 2.40
N ASP A 154 13.81 0.32 1.33
CA ASP A 154 13.00 1.26 0.55
C ASP A 154 11.87 1.84 1.40
N LEU A 155 11.21 1.01 2.22
CA LEU A 155 10.20 1.49 3.15
C LEU A 155 10.78 2.50 4.14
N ILE A 156 11.91 2.20 4.76
CA ILE A 156 12.58 3.12 5.69
C ILE A 156 12.94 4.42 4.98
N ALA A 157 13.51 4.34 3.78
CA ALA A 157 13.86 5.52 2.99
C ALA A 157 12.64 6.37 2.62
N ALA A 158 11.51 5.74 2.25
CA ALA A 158 10.28 6.41 1.89
C ALA A 158 9.47 6.89 3.11
N SER A 159 9.60 6.26 4.29
CA SER A 159 8.76 6.52 5.47
C SER A 159 8.74 8.00 5.90
N GLY A 160 9.83 8.73 5.64
CA GLY A 160 9.96 10.14 6.01
C GLY A 160 9.01 11.11 5.27
N ILE A 161 8.25 10.64 4.25
CA ILE A 161 7.32 11.51 3.51
C ILE A 161 5.94 11.61 4.16
N ALA A 162 5.56 10.66 5.01
CA ALA A 162 4.23 10.62 5.59
C ALA A 162 4.25 10.42 7.11
N GLN A 163 3.14 10.74 7.76
CA GLN A 163 2.96 10.53 9.20
C GLN A 163 2.55 9.09 9.53
N ASN A 164 1.75 8.48 8.68
CA ASN A 164 1.20 7.13 8.88
C ASN A 164 1.53 6.23 7.70
N ILE A 165 1.73 4.94 7.98
CA ILE A 165 2.10 3.94 6.98
C ILE A 165 1.08 2.79 7.01
N ILE A 166 0.62 2.37 5.83
CA ILE A 166 -0.25 1.21 5.67
C ILE A 166 0.33 0.31 4.60
N LEU A 167 0.56 -0.95 4.96
CA LEU A 167 1.18 -1.94 4.09
C LEU A 167 0.13 -2.94 3.62
N PHE A 168 -0.05 -3.08 2.32
CA PHE A 168 -0.86 -4.14 1.71
C PHE A 168 0.04 -5.15 1.02
N GLY A 169 -0.18 -6.43 1.24
CA GLY A 169 0.62 -7.46 0.58
C GLY A 169 0.34 -8.86 1.10
N ASP A 170 1.20 -9.80 0.71
CA ASP A 170 1.13 -11.16 1.20
C ASP A 170 2.54 -11.79 1.22
N PRO A 171 3.11 -12.05 2.40
CA PRO A 171 4.48 -12.57 2.52
C PRO A 171 4.62 -14.02 2.06
N GLN A 172 3.51 -14.73 1.89
CA GLN A 172 3.50 -16.10 1.35
C GLN A 172 3.59 -16.14 -0.18
N GLN A 173 3.49 -14.97 -0.84
CA GLN A 173 3.77 -14.83 -2.27
C GLN A 173 5.27 -14.65 -2.53
N LEU A 174 5.66 -14.66 -3.81
CA LEU A 174 7.04 -14.45 -4.21
C LEU A 174 7.61 -13.17 -3.60
N SER A 175 8.67 -13.32 -2.84
CA SER A 175 9.41 -12.21 -2.26
C SER A 175 10.21 -11.46 -3.33
N GLN A 176 10.69 -10.28 -2.98
CA GLN A 176 11.61 -9.52 -3.83
C GLN A 176 12.86 -10.35 -4.15
N VAL A 177 13.29 -10.31 -5.41
CA VAL A 177 14.57 -10.90 -5.82
C VAL A 177 15.71 -10.04 -5.28
N VAL A 178 16.50 -10.59 -4.37
CA VAL A 178 17.68 -9.93 -3.81
C VAL A 178 18.90 -10.38 -4.62
N GLN A 179 19.60 -9.43 -5.23
CA GLN A 179 20.76 -9.71 -6.10
C GLN A 179 22.08 -9.90 -5.33
N ALA A 180 22.12 -9.60 -4.04
CA ALA A 180 23.31 -9.71 -3.22
C ALA A 180 22.97 -10.19 -1.80
N VAL A 181 23.95 -10.79 -1.12
CA VAL A 181 23.81 -11.16 0.29
C VAL A 181 23.98 -9.92 1.15
N HIS A 182 22.95 -9.56 1.90
CA HIS A 182 22.97 -8.44 2.83
C HIS A 182 22.95 -8.93 4.28
N PRO A 183 23.72 -8.33 5.18
CA PRO A 183 23.70 -8.70 6.59
C PRO A 183 22.42 -8.18 7.29
N GLY A 184 22.05 -8.83 8.40
CA GLY A 184 21.13 -8.25 9.38
C GLY A 184 19.69 -8.02 8.93
N GLY A 185 19.10 -8.90 8.10
CA GLY A 185 17.67 -8.80 7.77
C GLY A 185 17.30 -7.69 6.76
N VAL A 186 18.30 -7.02 6.17
CA VAL A 186 18.11 -5.97 5.14
C VAL A 186 17.42 -6.52 3.89
N ALA A 187 17.58 -7.83 3.64
CA ALA A 187 16.93 -8.53 2.54
C ALA A 187 15.42 -8.80 2.77
N ASN A 188 14.92 -8.57 3.99
CA ASN A 188 13.51 -8.78 4.29
C ASN A 188 12.64 -7.79 3.54
N SER A 189 11.44 -8.23 3.15
CA SER A 189 10.42 -7.32 2.67
C SER A 189 9.85 -6.46 3.81
N ALA A 190 9.27 -5.32 3.44
CA ALA A 190 8.60 -4.44 4.38
C ALA A 190 7.52 -5.19 5.19
N LEU A 191 6.67 -5.96 4.51
CA LEU A 191 5.61 -6.74 5.16
C LEU A 191 6.15 -7.92 5.96
N GLY A 192 7.18 -8.63 5.43
CA GLY A 192 7.82 -9.73 6.14
C GLY A 192 8.43 -9.29 7.48
N HIS A 193 8.98 -8.07 7.54
CA HIS A 193 9.45 -7.51 8.80
C HIS A 193 8.32 -7.30 9.84
N PHE A 194 7.13 -6.91 9.40
CA PHE A 194 5.95 -6.74 10.26
C PHE A 194 5.41 -8.07 10.80
N ILE A 195 5.38 -9.09 9.96
CA ILE A 195 4.83 -10.40 10.31
C ILE A 195 5.81 -11.22 11.13
N GLY A 196 7.11 -10.99 10.96
CA GLY A 196 8.16 -11.75 11.64
C GLY A 196 8.17 -13.20 11.17
N GLU A 197 8.20 -14.14 12.13
CA GLU A 197 8.21 -15.59 11.87
C GLU A 197 6.81 -16.20 11.71
N ASN A 198 5.75 -15.40 11.80
CA ASN A 198 4.38 -15.89 11.69
C ASN A 198 3.98 -16.11 10.21
N SER A 199 3.11 -17.09 9.96
CA SER A 199 2.49 -17.28 8.64
C SER A 199 1.39 -16.26 8.36
N ILE A 200 0.73 -15.80 9.42
CA ILE A 200 -0.39 -14.88 9.39
C ILE A 200 -0.04 -13.65 10.23
N LEU A 201 -0.48 -12.49 9.74
CA LEU A 201 -0.29 -11.21 10.43
C LEU A 201 -0.91 -11.25 11.84
N PRO A 202 -0.14 -10.94 12.89
CA PRO A 202 -0.68 -10.78 14.23
C PRO A 202 -1.78 -9.72 14.28
N SER A 203 -2.86 -10.01 15.00
CA SER A 203 -4.07 -9.18 15.03
C SER A 203 -3.85 -7.77 15.57
N GLU A 204 -2.82 -7.57 16.38
CA GLU A 204 -2.41 -6.25 16.92
C GLU A 204 -1.67 -5.38 15.88
N LEU A 205 -1.22 -5.95 14.77
CA LEU A 205 -0.49 -5.25 13.73
C LEU A 205 -1.36 -4.89 12.51
N GLY A 206 -2.56 -5.46 12.41
CA GLY A 206 -3.44 -5.20 11.28
C GLY A 206 -4.47 -6.30 11.02
N TYR A 207 -4.78 -6.51 9.76
CA TYR A 207 -5.83 -7.43 9.32
C TYR A 207 -5.31 -8.50 8.37
N PHE A 208 -5.78 -9.72 8.58
CA PHE A 208 -5.67 -10.81 7.62
C PHE A 208 -6.99 -10.94 6.86
N VAL A 209 -6.99 -10.76 5.54
CA VAL A 209 -8.19 -10.84 4.69
C VAL A 209 -8.41 -12.27 4.28
N GLU A 210 -9.44 -12.90 4.83
CA GLU A 210 -9.64 -14.35 4.81
C GLU A 210 -10.30 -14.90 3.54
N LEU A 211 -11.13 -14.09 2.84
CA LEU A 211 -11.91 -14.60 1.71
C LEU A 211 -11.26 -14.32 0.36
N THR A 212 -10.93 -15.39 -0.39
CA THR A 212 -10.51 -15.28 -1.78
C THR A 212 -11.71 -15.35 -2.72
N ARG A 213 -11.70 -14.48 -3.76
CA ARG A 213 -12.73 -14.45 -4.82
C ARG A 213 -12.18 -14.94 -6.16
N ARG A 214 -10.96 -15.49 -6.16
CA ARG A 214 -10.25 -15.91 -7.37
C ARG A 214 -10.09 -17.43 -7.46
N MET A 215 -9.80 -18.08 -6.33
CA MET A 215 -9.48 -19.50 -6.32
C MET A 215 -10.73 -20.37 -6.20
N HIS A 216 -10.69 -21.54 -6.87
CA HIS A 216 -11.73 -22.55 -6.68
C HIS A 216 -11.68 -23.09 -5.23
N PRO A 217 -12.83 -23.37 -4.57
CA PRO A 217 -12.87 -23.79 -3.17
C PRO A 217 -11.96 -24.97 -2.80
N GLU A 218 -11.87 -25.98 -3.67
CA GLU A 218 -10.99 -27.14 -3.42
C GLU A 218 -9.50 -26.76 -3.41
N LEU A 219 -9.08 -25.82 -4.30
CA LEU A 219 -7.73 -25.31 -4.30
C LEU A 219 -7.49 -24.42 -3.07
N THR A 220 -8.49 -23.60 -2.72
CA THR A 220 -8.42 -22.73 -1.53
C THR A 220 -8.15 -23.53 -0.28
N LYS A 221 -8.83 -24.67 -0.06
CA LYS A 221 -8.59 -25.53 1.10
C LYS A 221 -7.11 -25.98 1.19
N ALA A 222 -6.56 -26.50 0.09
CA ALA A 222 -5.18 -26.96 0.07
C ALA A 222 -4.18 -25.83 0.36
N VAL A 223 -4.35 -24.67 -0.29
CA VAL A 223 -3.51 -23.49 -0.11
C VAL A 223 -3.66 -22.93 1.31
N SER A 224 -4.89 -22.89 1.83
CA SER A 224 -5.21 -22.43 3.19
C SER A 224 -4.43 -23.22 4.24
N TRP A 225 -4.45 -24.55 4.17
CA TRP A 225 -3.70 -25.41 5.09
C TRP A 225 -2.19 -25.29 4.94
N LEU A 226 -1.69 -25.17 3.71
CA LEU A 226 -0.25 -25.11 3.44
C LEU A 226 0.41 -23.78 3.86
N ALA A 227 -0.30 -22.67 3.71
CA ALA A 227 0.31 -21.34 3.80
C ALA A 227 -0.37 -20.38 4.79
N TYR A 228 -1.62 -20.65 5.20
CA TYR A 228 -2.43 -19.69 5.97
C TYR A 228 -3.15 -20.32 7.16
N GLU A 229 -2.59 -21.38 7.74
CA GLU A 229 -3.07 -22.02 8.98
C GLU A 229 -4.56 -22.42 8.93
N GLY A 230 -5.08 -22.72 7.73
CA GLY A 230 -6.49 -23.05 7.52
C GLY A 230 -7.46 -21.87 7.52
N ARG A 231 -6.98 -20.62 7.58
CA ARG A 231 -7.82 -19.41 7.72
C ARG A 231 -8.30 -18.81 6.40
N LEU A 232 -7.72 -19.18 5.27
CA LEU A 232 -8.17 -18.69 3.96
C LEU A 232 -9.41 -19.47 3.51
N GLY A 233 -10.51 -18.76 3.19
CA GLY A 233 -11.79 -19.30 2.76
C GLY A 233 -12.22 -18.90 1.35
#